data_20d8b3457e1aab8a0449b00ceb335d60
#
_entry.id   20d8b3457e1aab8a0449b00ceb335d60
#
_cell.length_a   1.000
_cell.length_b   1.000
_cell.length_c   1.000
_cell.angle_alpha   90.00
_cell.angle_beta   90.00
_cell.angle_gamma   90.00
#
_symmetry.space_group_name_H-M   'P 1'
#
loop_
_entity.id
_entity.type
_entity.pdbx_description
1 polymer ?
#
loop_
_entity_poly.entity_id
_entity_poly.type
_entity_poly.pdbx_seq_one_letter_code
_entity_poly.pdbx_strand_id
1 'polypeptide(L)'
;MIAILLAPVYLLANYYLLRRVMGWVKAWFPFFRTARHWALPVAVQAFLACSIVIAFFLPEGRARRVMKLIGNYWLGVLLYVLLAVIAADLLRLLLGYVLPFKHIFVTTQMHRIAGCVCALVILIASIWGVVNARIIHVTPYDVTVDKTVEGMDEMKVVLVADLHLGYNIGEKQMQQMVDRINEQDADLVVIAGDIFDNEWEAVEAPETIAATLRSIRSKYGVYACYGNHDIEEPVLAGFTFRQSEKKESDPRMDEFLKDSNITLLRDEGMLIDGKFYLYGRPDAHRPGRGIETRKTPDEITAGLDKDKPIIVLDHQPKELQELADAGVDIDLCGHTHDGQMFPGNLTIKLMWENACGYLQKGKMHNIVTSGVGLFGPNMRVGTKAEICPITIYFA
;
A
#
# COMPACT_ATOMS: atom_id res chain seq x y z
N MET A 1 -9.86 -8.53 -15.10
CA MET A 1 -10.76 -7.81 -16.04
C MET A 1 -10.57 -6.30 -16.02
N ILE A 2 -10.42 -5.64 -14.87
CA ILE A 2 -10.25 -4.17 -14.76
C ILE A 2 -9.04 -3.66 -15.57
N ALA A 3 -7.89 -4.30 -15.49
CA ALA A 3 -6.69 -3.93 -16.26
C ALA A 3 -6.94 -3.89 -17.78
N ILE A 4 -7.73 -4.81 -18.30
CA ILE A 4 -8.10 -4.86 -19.74
C ILE A 4 -9.01 -3.67 -20.09
N LEU A 5 -9.97 -3.34 -19.22
CA LEU A 5 -10.87 -2.19 -19.43
C LEU A 5 -10.11 -0.86 -19.35
N LEU A 6 -9.07 -0.77 -18.54
CA LEU A 6 -8.23 0.42 -18.41
C LEU A 6 -7.16 0.54 -19.52
N ALA A 7 -6.86 -0.53 -20.26
CA ALA A 7 -5.83 -0.53 -21.28
C ALA A 7 -6.02 0.57 -22.36
N PRO A 8 -7.24 0.83 -22.91
CA PRO A 8 -7.44 1.93 -23.85
C PRO A 8 -7.12 3.30 -23.24
N VAL A 9 -7.51 3.53 -21.98
CA VAL A 9 -7.22 4.78 -21.26
C VAL A 9 -5.70 4.94 -21.06
N TYR A 10 -5.03 3.87 -20.69
CA TYR A 10 -3.58 3.85 -20.52
C TYR A 10 -2.85 4.16 -21.84
N LEU A 11 -3.28 3.56 -22.96
CA LEU A 11 -2.71 3.83 -24.29
C LEU A 11 -2.94 5.27 -24.74
N LEU A 12 -4.16 5.80 -24.56
CA LEU A 12 -4.49 7.19 -24.85
C LEU A 12 -3.66 8.17 -24.00
N ALA A 13 -3.48 7.90 -22.72
CA ALA A 13 -2.63 8.68 -21.82
C ALA A 13 -1.18 8.71 -22.32
N ASN A 14 -0.61 7.55 -22.64
CA ASN A 14 0.76 7.46 -23.16
C ASN A 14 0.90 8.18 -24.52
N TYR A 15 -0.09 8.06 -25.42
CA TYR A 15 -0.09 8.81 -26.69
C TYR A 15 -0.18 10.32 -26.48
N TYR A 16 -1.07 10.78 -25.60
CA TYR A 16 -1.19 12.19 -25.23
C TYR A 16 0.14 12.73 -24.69
N LEU A 17 0.77 12.02 -23.75
CA LEU A 17 2.06 12.42 -23.19
C LEU A 17 3.16 12.47 -24.24
N LEU A 18 3.27 11.46 -25.10
CA LEU A 18 4.23 11.45 -26.19
C LEU A 18 4.09 12.70 -27.08
N ARG A 19 2.85 13.03 -27.45
CA ARG A 19 2.56 14.24 -28.26
C ARG A 19 2.97 15.53 -27.55
N ARG A 20 2.72 15.64 -26.24
CA ARG A 20 3.03 16.83 -25.43
C ARG A 20 4.54 16.97 -25.21
N VAL A 21 5.21 15.90 -24.80
CA VAL A 21 6.66 15.86 -24.62
C VAL A 21 7.39 16.17 -25.91
N MET A 22 6.98 15.55 -27.03
CA MET A 22 7.60 15.82 -28.34
C MET A 22 7.33 17.25 -28.84
N GLY A 23 6.19 17.85 -28.50
CA GLY A 23 5.90 19.26 -28.73
C GLY A 23 6.92 20.17 -28.02
N TRP A 24 7.20 19.88 -26.76
CA TRP A 24 8.20 20.61 -25.96
C TRP A 24 9.63 20.38 -26.47
N VAL A 25 10.02 19.12 -26.75
CA VAL A 25 11.35 18.79 -27.33
C VAL A 25 11.61 19.50 -28.64
N LYS A 26 10.61 19.57 -29.53
CA LYS A 26 10.71 20.31 -30.81
C LYS A 26 10.91 21.82 -30.62
N ALA A 27 10.36 22.38 -29.55
CA ALA A 27 10.53 23.81 -29.27
C ALA A 27 11.98 24.15 -28.91
N TRP A 28 12.74 23.20 -28.32
CA TRP A 28 14.14 23.33 -27.96
C TRP A 28 15.07 22.86 -29.07
N PHE A 29 14.78 21.72 -29.68
CA PHE A 29 15.65 21.04 -30.63
C PHE A 29 14.97 20.91 -32.00
N PRO A 30 15.28 21.80 -32.97
CA PRO A 30 14.70 21.76 -34.32
C PRO A 30 14.89 20.43 -35.06
N PHE A 31 15.93 19.65 -34.72
CA PHE A 31 16.19 18.31 -35.23
C PHE A 31 14.97 17.40 -35.13
N PHE A 32 14.22 17.45 -34.01
CA PHE A 32 13.01 16.63 -33.77
C PHE A 32 11.75 17.16 -34.48
N ARG A 33 11.85 18.20 -35.33
CA ARG A 33 10.72 18.62 -36.19
C ARG A 33 10.40 17.59 -37.26
N THR A 34 11.41 16.81 -37.68
CA THR A 34 11.25 15.75 -38.69
C THR A 34 10.82 14.45 -37.99
N ALA A 35 9.72 13.83 -38.46
CA ALA A 35 9.14 12.64 -37.86
C ALA A 35 10.11 11.45 -37.76
N ARG A 36 11.06 11.28 -38.70
CA ARG A 36 12.08 10.22 -38.69
C ARG A 36 12.92 10.20 -37.39
N HIS A 37 13.10 11.36 -36.74
CA HIS A 37 13.89 11.47 -35.53
C HIS A 37 13.10 11.11 -34.23
N TRP A 38 11.82 10.75 -34.39
CA TRP A 38 10.98 10.32 -33.27
C TRP A 38 11.17 8.84 -32.88
N ALA A 39 11.83 8.07 -33.75
CA ALA A 39 11.96 6.63 -33.57
C ALA A 39 12.50 6.27 -32.17
N LEU A 40 13.60 6.92 -31.74
CA LEU A 40 14.19 6.66 -30.44
C LEU A 40 13.27 7.09 -29.26
N PRO A 41 12.77 8.34 -29.18
CA PRO A 41 11.81 8.72 -28.13
C PRO A 41 10.58 7.83 -28.07
N VAL A 42 10.00 7.46 -29.22
CA VAL A 42 8.85 6.56 -29.30
C VAL A 42 9.21 5.16 -28.79
N ALA A 43 10.36 4.62 -29.17
CA ALA A 43 10.82 3.31 -28.72
C ALA A 43 11.04 3.28 -27.19
N VAL A 44 11.67 4.33 -26.62
CA VAL A 44 11.85 4.45 -25.16
C VAL A 44 10.50 4.53 -24.44
N GLN A 45 9.59 5.40 -24.90
CA GLN A 45 8.25 5.51 -24.32
C GLN A 45 7.49 4.19 -24.41
N ALA A 46 7.52 3.52 -25.56
CA ALA A 46 6.86 2.24 -25.76
C ALA A 46 7.45 1.14 -24.85
N PHE A 47 8.78 1.10 -24.72
CA PHE A 47 9.46 0.16 -23.82
C PHE A 47 9.01 0.37 -22.37
N LEU A 48 9.03 1.63 -21.89
CA LEU A 48 8.59 1.95 -20.53
C LEU A 48 7.10 1.61 -20.33
N ALA A 49 6.25 2.00 -21.28
CA ALA A 49 4.82 1.73 -21.21
C ALA A 49 4.48 0.22 -21.26
N CYS A 50 5.25 -0.56 -22.02
CA CYS A 50 5.03 -2.00 -22.15
C CYS A 50 5.76 -2.83 -21.10
N SER A 51 6.66 -2.25 -20.31
CA SER A 51 7.52 -2.99 -19.37
C SER A 51 6.74 -3.89 -18.41
N ILE A 52 5.61 -3.42 -17.89
CA ILE A 52 4.77 -4.18 -16.96
C ILE A 52 4.06 -5.35 -17.65
N VAL A 53 3.66 -5.17 -18.91
CA VAL A 53 3.06 -6.24 -19.73
C VAL A 53 4.13 -7.25 -20.13
N ILE A 54 5.32 -6.79 -20.50
CA ILE A 54 6.46 -7.66 -20.80
C ILE A 54 6.78 -8.51 -19.56
N ALA A 55 6.86 -7.90 -18.38
CA ALA A 55 7.10 -8.62 -17.13
C ALA A 55 6.08 -9.73 -16.87
N PHE A 56 4.80 -9.47 -17.17
CA PHE A 56 3.73 -10.44 -16.96
C PHE A 56 3.90 -11.73 -17.79
N PHE A 57 4.46 -11.61 -19.01
CA PHE A 57 4.68 -12.75 -19.90
C PHE A 57 6.07 -13.39 -19.76
N LEU A 58 7.00 -12.77 -19.03
CA LEU A 58 8.30 -13.36 -18.79
C LEU A 58 8.21 -14.50 -17.77
N PRO A 59 9.02 -15.59 -17.94
CA PRO A 59 9.16 -16.59 -16.91
C PRO A 59 9.77 -15.98 -15.65
N GLU A 60 9.55 -16.66 -14.52
CA GLU A 60 10.17 -16.30 -13.25
C GLU A 60 11.68 -16.15 -13.36
N GLY A 61 12.24 -15.19 -12.60
CA GLY A 61 13.65 -14.92 -12.58
C GLY A 61 14.03 -13.45 -12.74
N ARG A 62 15.33 -13.22 -12.86
CA ARG A 62 15.91 -11.86 -12.83
C ARG A 62 15.35 -10.90 -13.90
N ALA A 63 15.08 -11.42 -15.11
CA ALA A 63 14.54 -10.58 -16.19
C ALA A 63 13.12 -10.06 -15.87
N ARG A 64 12.24 -10.96 -15.35
CA ARG A 64 10.89 -10.60 -14.89
C ARG A 64 10.97 -9.56 -13.78
N ARG A 65 11.82 -9.76 -12.77
CA ARG A 65 12.03 -8.82 -11.67
C ARG A 65 12.44 -7.43 -12.16
N VAL A 66 13.44 -7.35 -13.04
CA VAL A 66 13.90 -6.07 -13.61
C VAL A 66 12.77 -5.37 -14.37
N MET A 67 11.99 -6.09 -15.17
CA MET A 67 10.87 -5.53 -15.92
C MET A 67 9.73 -5.08 -14.99
N LYS A 68 9.42 -5.84 -13.94
CA LYS A 68 8.44 -5.43 -12.89
C LYS A 68 8.88 -4.12 -12.22
N LEU A 69 10.14 -4.03 -11.80
CA LEU A 69 10.68 -2.82 -11.17
C LEU A 69 10.61 -1.60 -12.10
N ILE A 70 11.04 -1.75 -13.37
CA ILE A 70 10.94 -0.68 -14.37
C ILE A 70 9.49 -0.24 -14.52
N GLY A 71 8.55 -1.19 -14.63
CA GLY A 71 7.12 -0.92 -14.77
C GLY A 71 6.54 -0.22 -13.55
N ASN A 72 6.89 -0.65 -12.33
CA ASN A 72 6.38 -0.06 -11.09
C ASN A 72 6.90 1.38 -10.88
N TYR A 73 8.17 1.66 -11.21
CA TYR A 73 8.68 3.03 -11.22
C TYR A 73 8.02 3.87 -12.32
N TRP A 74 7.85 3.29 -13.51
CA TRP A 74 7.21 3.99 -14.62
C TRP A 74 5.76 4.39 -14.30
N LEU A 75 4.96 3.51 -13.71
CA LEU A 75 3.58 3.81 -13.32
C LEU A 75 3.50 5.01 -12.36
N GLY A 76 4.40 5.07 -11.39
CA GLY A 76 4.47 6.20 -10.47
C GLY A 76 4.86 7.51 -11.14
N VAL A 77 5.92 7.50 -11.96
CA VAL A 77 6.36 8.67 -12.73
C VAL A 77 5.28 9.10 -13.72
N LEU A 78 4.65 8.16 -14.42
CA LEU A 78 3.57 8.41 -15.38
C LEU A 78 2.43 9.24 -14.79
N LEU A 79 2.03 8.93 -13.56
CA LEU A 79 0.99 9.70 -12.86
C LEU A 79 1.38 11.18 -12.75
N TYR A 80 2.61 11.48 -12.29
CA TYR A 80 3.05 12.87 -12.11
C TYR A 80 3.32 13.58 -13.43
N VAL A 81 3.76 12.86 -14.46
CA VAL A 81 3.85 13.41 -15.81
C VAL A 81 2.47 13.79 -16.32
N LEU A 82 1.47 12.93 -16.16
CA LEU A 82 0.08 13.23 -16.54
C LEU A 82 -0.47 14.43 -15.77
N LEU A 83 -0.35 14.46 -14.46
CA LEU A 83 -0.85 15.56 -13.63
C LEU A 83 -0.20 16.89 -14.01
N ALA A 84 1.13 16.93 -14.14
CA ALA A 84 1.86 18.15 -14.48
C ALA A 84 1.49 18.66 -15.88
N VAL A 85 1.42 17.76 -16.88
CA VAL A 85 1.11 18.14 -18.27
C VAL A 85 -0.36 18.59 -18.40
N ILE A 86 -1.31 17.89 -17.75
CA ILE A 86 -2.73 18.28 -17.75
C ILE A 86 -2.89 19.65 -17.07
N ALA A 87 -2.26 19.83 -15.89
CA ALA A 87 -2.31 21.12 -15.18
C ALA A 87 -1.75 22.27 -16.03
N ALA A 88 -0.61 22.04 -16.72
CA ALA A 88 -0.02 23.05 -17.62
C ALA A 88 -0.93 23.34 -18.82
N ASP A 89 -1.61 22.34 -19.37
CA ASP A 89 -2.55 22.55 -20.49
C ASP A 89 -3.81 23.29 -20.07
N LEU A 90 -4.38 22.95 -18.91
CA LEU A 90 -5.52 23.67 -18.34
C LEU A 90 -5.18 25.12 -18.00
N LEU A 91 -4.00 25.35 -17.40
CA LEU A 91 -3.52 26.70 -17.11
C LEU A 91 -3.30 27.51 -18.39
N ARG A 92 -2.69 26.89 -19.42
CA ARG A 92 -2.52 27.52 -20.73
C ARG A 92 -3.86 27.85 -21.39
N LEU A 93 -4.85 26.97 -21.29
CA LEU A 93 -6.20 27.19 -21.79
C LEU A 93 -6.83 28.38 -21.06
N LEU A 94 -6.79 28.39 -19.75
CA LEU A 94 -7.37 29.46 -18.91
C LEU A 94 -6.69 30.80 -19.21
N LEU A 95 -5.38 30.90 -19.08
CA LEU A 95 -4.63 32.15 -19.21
C LEU A 95 -4.49 32.61 -20.67
N GLY A 96 -4.46 31.67 -21.62
CA GLY A 96 -4.22 31.98 -23.03
C GLY A 96 -5.48 32.21 -23.86
N TYR A 97 -6.63 31.64 -23.48
CA TYR A 97 -7.86 31.69 -24.28
C TYR A 97 -9.08 32.18 -23.56
N VAL A 98 -9.18 31.98 -22.23
CA VAL A 98 -10.30 32.47 -21.42
C VAL A 98 -10.00 33.88 -20.90
N LEU A 99 -8.78 34.12 -20.41
CA LEU A 99 -8.33 35.43 -19.94
C LEU A 99 -7.57 36.18 -21.06
N PRO A 100 -7.47 37.52 -20.99
CA PRO A 100 -6.87 38.32 -22.06
C PRO A 100 -5.33 38.30 -22.10
N PHE A 101 -4.70 37.20 -21.76
CA PHE A 101 -3.24 37.07 -21.71
C PHE A 101 -2.64 36.22 -22.83
N LYS A 102 -3.37 36.00 -23.92
CA LYS A 102 -2.95 35.16 -25.06
C LYS A 102 -1.58 35.53 -25.61
N HIS A 103 -1.28 36.83 -25.72
CA HIS A 103 -0.01 37.34 -26.23
C HIS A 103 1.21 36.95 -25.40
N ILE A 104 1.01 36.54 -24.13
CA ILE A 104 2.07 36.06 -23.22
C ILE A 104 2.11 34.53 -23.21
N PHE A 105 0.99 33.89 -22.91
CA PHE A 105 0.92 32.46 -22.55
C PHE A 105 0.84 31.50 -23.73
N VAL A 106 0.60 32.00 -24.98
CA VAL A 106 0.56 31.17 -26.20
C VAL A 106 1.82 31.35 -27.04
N THR A 107 2.94 31.76 -26.43
CA THR A 107 4.22 31.93 -27.11
C THR A 107 5.09 30.67 -27.04
N THR A 108 6.04 30.50 -28.00
CA THR A 108 7.03 29.41 -27.96
C THR A 108 7.92 29.48 -26.71
N GLN A 109 8.27 30.69 -26.27
CA GLN A 109 9.08 30.89 -25.07
C GLN A 109 8.36 30.41 -23.84
N MET A 110 7.07 30.76 -23.65
CA MET A 110 6.26 30.31 -22.52
C MET A 110 6.07 28.80 -22.57
N HIS A 111 5.92 28.20 -23.77
CA HIS A 111 5.85 26.73 -23.89
C HIS A 111 7.14 26.03 -23.43
N ARG A 112 8.32 26.62 -23.74
CA ARG A 112 9.62 26.13 -23.26
C ARG A 112 9.69 26.20 -21.72
N ILE A 113 9.35 27.36 -21.15
CA ILE A 113 9.37 27.60 -19.71
C ILE A 113 8.43 26.63 -18.99
N ALA A 114 7.18 26.51 -19.45
CA ALA A 114 6.20 25.60 -18.87
C ALA A 114 6.68 24.14 -18.88
N GLY A 115 7.31 23.70 -19.99
CA GLY A 115 7.87 22.35 -20.05
C GLY A 115 9.04 22.13 -19.09
N CYS A 116 9.92 23.14 -18.91
CA CYS A 116 11.00 23.07 -17.90
C CYS A 116 10.43 23.01 -16.47
N VAL A 117 9.41 23.81 -16.16
CA VAL A 117 8.73 23.78 -14.85
C VAL A 117 8.09 22.41 -14.61
N CYS A 118 7.35 21.88 -15.60
CA CYS A 118 6.79 20.53 -15.50
C CYS A 118 7.88 19.48 -15.24
N ALA A 119 8.97 19.49 -16.01
CA ALA A 119 10.07 18.56 -15.85
C ALA A 119 10.69 18.64 -14.45
N LEU A 120 10.87 19.84 -13.92
CA LEU A 120 11.40 20.05 -12.56
C LEU A 120 10.42 19.51 -11.48
N VAL A 121 9.13 19.81 -11.60
CA VAL A 121 8.10 19.32 -10.66
C VAL A 121 8.04 17.79 -10.69
N ILE A 122 8.04 17.18 -11.88
CA ILE A 122 8.03 15.73 -12.04
C ILE A 122 9.27 15.10 -11.40
N LEU A 123 10.44 15.67 -11.65
CA LEU A 123 11.70 15.19 -11.08
C LEU A 123 11.69 15.24 -9.56
N ILE A 124 11.28 16.38 -8.98
CA ILE A 124 11.21 16.56 -7.53
C ILE A 124 10.20 15.58 -6.93
N ALA A 125 8.98 15.49 -7.49
CA ALA A 125 7.96 14.59 -6.98
C ALA A 125 8.38 13.11 -7.06
N SER A 126 9.06 12.72 -8.16
CA SER A 126 9.53 11.35 -8.35
C SER A 126 10.68 11.00 -7.39
N ILE A 127 11.70 11.86 -7.27
CA ILE A 127 12.81 11.62 -6.32
C ILE A 127 12.29 11.58 -4.89
N TRP A 128 11.48 12.58 -4.51
CA TRP A 128 10.88 12.62 -3.19
C TRP A 128 10.04 11.38 -2.91
N GLY A 129 9.18 10.98 -3.84
CA GLY A 129 8.31 9.82 -3.69
C GLY A 129 9.08 8.51 -3.50
N VAL A 130 10.17 8.33 -4.26
CA VAL A 130 11.05 7.15 -4.12
C VAL A 130 11.78 7.14 -2.78
N VAL A 131 12.34 8.27 -2.36
CA VAL A 131 13.07 8.40 -1.08
C VAL A 131 12.12 8.22 0.09
N ASN A 132 10.99 8.94 0.08
CA ASN A 132 9.99 8.89 1.15
C ASN A 132 9.39 7.49 1.36
N ALA A 133 9.23 6.71 0.28
CA ALA A 133 8.77 5.32 0.36
C ALA A 133 9.74 4.38 1.10
N ARG A 134 10.98 4.79 1.34
CA ARG A 134 12.01 4.01 2.04
C ARG A 134 12.24 4.43 3.49
N ILE A 135 11.51 5.43 3.95
CA ILE A 135 11.62 5.95 5.33
C ILE A 135 10.40 5.48 6.10
N ILE A 136 10.59 4.64 7.11
CA ILE A 136 9.52 4.18 7.99
C ILE A 136 9.40 5.16 9.16
N HIS A 137 8.25 5.79 9.25
CA HIS A 137 7.88 6.72 10.32
C HIS A 137 7.25 5.97 11.51
N VAL A 138 7.32 6.59 12.68
CA VAL A 138 6.61 6.12 13.88
C VAL A 138 5.45 7.08 14.12
N THR A 139 4.23 6.55 14.18
CA THR A 139 3.00 7.34 14.39
C THR A 139 2.30 6.82 15.63
N PRO A 140 2.51 7.43 16.80
CA PRO A 140 1.93 6.96 18.05
C PRO A 140 0.45 7.32 18.19
N TYR A 141 -0.29 6.46 18.89
CA TYR A 141 -1.67 6.66 19.33
C TYR A 141 -1.81 6.31 20.81
N ASP A 142 -2.72 7.02 21.49
CA ASP A 142 -3.13 6.73 22.84
C ASP A 142 -4.63 6.51 22.87
N VAL A 143 -5.10 5.40 23.48
CA VAL A 143 -6.52 5.05 23.60
C VAL A 143 -6.82 4.57 25.01
N THR A 144 -8.06 4.78 25.48
CA THR A 144 -8.50 4.28 26.78
C THR A 144 -9.67 3.32 26.57
N VAL A 145 -9.53 2.09 27.06
CA VAL A 145 -10.56 1.07 27.08
C VAL A 145 -11.20 1.05 28.46
N ASP A 146 -12.53 1.24 28.53
CA ASP A 146 -13.32 1.23 29.77
C ASP A 146 -13.43 -0.21 30.34
N LYS A 147 -12.31 -0.85 30.63
CA LYS A 147 -12.24 -2.20 31.20
C LYS A 147 -10.98 -2.34 32.04
N THR A 148 -11.12 -2.93 33.21
CA THR A 148 -9.99 -3.19 34.10
C THR A 148 -9.30 -4.51 33.74
N VAL A 149 -7.97 -4.54 33.74
CA VAL A 149 -7.18 -5.75 33.53
C VAL A 149 -6.29 -5.99 34.74
N GLU A 150 -6.44 -7.13 35.40
CA GLU A 150 -5.68 -7.43 36.62
C GLU A 150 -4.17 -7.40 36.37
N GLY A 151 -3.47 -6.54 37.12
CA GLY A 151 -2.02 -6.39 37.04
C GLY A 151 -1.53 -5.74 35.74
N MET A 152 -2.39 -4.95 35.07
CA MET A 152 -2.02 -4.22 33.85
C MET A 152 -2.84 -2.93 33.73
N ASP A 153 -2.21 -1.79 33.99
CA ASP A 153 -2.83 -0.47 33.85
C ASP A 153 -2.71 0.07 32.40
N GLU A 154 -1.66 -0.37 31.68
CA GLU A 154 -1.42 -0.02 30.30
C GLU A 154 -0.77 -1.17 29.52
N MET A 155 -0.95 -1.16 28.19
CA MET A 155 -0.31 -2.09 27.25
C MET A 155 0.11 -1.37 25.98
N LYS A 156 1.32 -1.62 25.50
CA LYS A 156 1.81 -1.07 24.26
C LYS A 156 1.73 -2.09 23.13
N VAL A 157 0.87 -1.80 22.15
CA VAL A 157 0.72 -2.59 20.93
C VAL A 157 1.40 -1.87 19.78
N VAL A 158 2.23 -2.55 18.99
CA VAL A 158 2.72 -2.00 17.72
C VAL A 158 1.97 -2.62 16.57
N LEU A 159 1.20 -1.80 15.85
CA LEU A 159 0.51 -2.16 14.62
C LEU A 159 1.41 -1.90 13.42
N VAL A 160 1.56 -2.91 12.58
CA VAL A 160 2.10 -2.81 11.21
C VAL A 160 1.15 -3.51 10.25
N ALA A 161 1.20 -3.15 8.97
CA ALA A 161 0.43 -3.80 7.90
C ALA A 161 1.09 -3.58 6.54
N ASP A 162 0.56 -4.25 5.52
CA ASP A 162 0.90 -3.98 4.13
C ASP A 162 2.41 -4.03 3.88
N LEU A 163 3.05 -5.13 4.27
CA LEU A 163 4.49 -5.30 4.08
C LEU A 163 4.83 -5.48 2.60
N HIS A 164 3.93 -6.14 1.83
CA HIS A 164 4.07 -6.42 0.41
C HIS A 164 5.45 -6.96 0.03
N LEU A 165 5.90 -8.00 0.76
CA LEU A 165 7.13 -8.72 0.44
C LEU A 165 7.07 -9.25 -0.99
N GLY A 166 8.04 -8.85 -1.82
CA GLY A 166 8.01 -9.20 -3.23
C GLY A 166 8.99 -8.41 -4.08
N TYR A 167 8.53 -7.89 -5.22
CA TYR A 167 9.42 -7.20 -6.16
C TYR A 167 9.91 -5.85 -5.64
N ASN A 168 9.09 -5.11 -4.88
CA ASN A 168 9.39 -3.76 -4.42
C ASN A 168 10.03 -3.71 -3.03
N ILE A 169 9.65 -4.64 -2.17
CA ILE A 169 10.00 -4.66 -0.75
C ILE A 169 10.74 -5.96 -0.43
N GLY A 170 11.84 -5.85 0.29
CA GLY A 170 12.69 -6.96 0.72
C GLY A 170 13.41 -6.67 2.02
N GLU A 171 14.52 -7.36 2.25
CA GLU A 171 15.29 -7.40 3.50
C GLU A 171 15.53 -6.03 4.13
N LYS A 172 16.02 -5.04 3.36
CA LYS A 172 16.37 -3.71 3.89
C LYS A 172 15.20 -2.97 4.53
N GLN A 173 14.01 -3.09 3.93
CA GLN A 173 12.81 -2.46 4.46
C GLN A 173 12.36 -3.20 5.72
N MET A 174 12.45 -4.53 5.72
CA MET A 174 12.11 -5.34 6.90
C MET A 174 13.07 -5.09 8.06
N GLN A 175 14.37 -4.98 7.80
CA GLN A 175 15.33 -4.65 8.85
C GLN A 175 15.00 -3.29 9.49
N GLN A 176 14.72 -2.25 8.66
CA GLN A 176 14.34 -0.94 9.19
C GLN A 176 13.04 -1.00 10.00
N MET A 177 12.05 -1.78 9.55
CA MET A 177 10.79 -1.98 10.27
C MET A 177 11.05 -2.63 11.64
N VAL A 178 11.81 -3.70 11.67
CA VAL A 178 12.14 -4.43 12.90
C VAL A 178 12.91 -3.54 13.88
N ASP A 179 13.89 -2.78 13.39
CA ASP A 179 14.64 -1.83 14.22
C ASP A 179 13.68 -0.81 14.86
N ARG A 180 12.75 -0.24 14.06
CA ARG A 180 11.74 0.71 14.56
C ARG A 180 10.76 0.08 15.54
N ILE A 181 10.33 -1.16 15.33
CA ILE A 181 9.46 -1.89 16.27
C ILE A 181 10.20 -2.09 17.59
N ASN A 182 11.45 -2.56 17.53
CA ASN A 182 12.25 -2.87 18.72
C ASN A 182 12.63 -1.63 19.56
N GLU A 183 12.61 -0.44 18.96
CA GLU A 183 12.76 0.84 19.64
C GLU A 183 11.52 1.21 20.50
N GLN A 184 10.35 0.55 20.29
CA GLN A 184 9.11 0.91 20.96
C GLN A 184 8.88 0.17 22.30
N ASP A 185 9.65 -0.86 22.61
CA ASP A 185 9.46 -1.73 23.78
C ASP A 185 8.02 -2.27 23.88
N ALA A 186 7.57 -2.89 22.77
CA ALA A 186 6.20 -3.35 22.60
C ALA A 186 5.85 -4.54 23.51
N ASP A 187 4.65 -4.52 24.12
CA ASP A 187 4.09 -5.70 24.77
C ASP A 187 3.57 -6.69 23.74
N LEU A 188 2.95 -6.21 22.67
CA LEU A 188 2.36 -7.00 21.60
C LEU A 188 2.71 -6.38 20.24
N VAL A 189 3.02 -7.21 19.25
CA VAL A 189 3.18 -6.76 17.86
C VAL A 189 2.15 -7.46 16.99
N VAL A 190 1.45 -6.69 16.14
CA VAL A 190 0.41 -7.21 15.25
C VAL A 190 0.64 -6.76 13.81
N ILE A 191 0.40 -7.68 12.86
CA ILE A 191 0.56 -7.46 11.42
C ILE A 191 -0.80 -7.64 10.75
N ALA A 192 -1.40 -6.52 10.34
CA ALA A 192 -2.77 -6.48 9.80
C ALA A 192 -2.81 -6.76 8.29
N GLY A 193 -2.31 -7.92 7.87
CA GLY A 193 -2.42 -8.43 6.51
C GLY A 193 -1.55 -7.78 5.45
N ASP A 194 -1.67 -8.29 4.22
CA ASP A 194 -0.87 -7.95 3.04
C ASP A 194 0.63 -8.05 3.32
N ILE A 195 1.03 -9.20 3.88
CA ILE A 195 2.42 -9.52 4.20
C ILE A 195 3.19 -9.79 2.91
N PHE A 196 2.55 -10.47 1.95
CA PHE A 196 3.11 -10.81 0.64
C PHE A 196 2.43 -9.98 -0.47
N ASP A 197 3.08 -9.93 -1.65
CA ASP A 197 2.56 -9.23 -2.84
C ASP A 197 2.11 -10.26 -3.90
N ASN A 198 1.18 -11.15 -3.52
CA ASN A 198 0.57 -12.22 -4.30
C ASN A 198 1.51 -13.34 -4.81
N GLU A 199 2.73 -13.05 -5.20
CA GLU A 199 3.66 -13.99 -5.83
C GLU A 199 4.76 -14.39 -4.85
N TRP A 200 4.77 -15.64 -4.34
CA TRP A 200 5.81 -16.12 -3.44
C TRP A 200 7.23 -16.04 -4.07
N GLU A 201 7.36 -16.36 -5.35
CA GLU A 201 8.62 -16.31 -6.09
C GLU A 201 9.19 -14.88 -6.24
N ALA A 202 8.40 -13.88 -5.92
CA ALA A 202 8.86 -12.50 -5.86
C ALA A 202 9.66 -12.16 -4.60
N VAL A 203 9.57 -12.98 -3.55
CA VAL A 203 10.30 -12.78 -2.29
C VAL A 203 11.76 -13.22 -2.48
N GLU A 204 12.70 -12.28 -2.31
CA GLU A 204 14.15 -12.57 -2.36
C GLU A 204 14.67 -12.93 -0.96
N ALA A 205 15.48 -13.98 -0.87
CA ALA A 205 16.12 -14.44 0.36
C ALA A 205 15.14 -14.58 1.54
N PRO A 206 14.06 -15.39 1.39
CA PRO A 206 13.02 -15.49 2.42
C PRO A 206 13.57 -15.93 3.78
N GLU A 207 14.61 -16.78 3.81
CA GLU A 207 15.24 -17.23 5.06
C GLU A 207 15.89 -16.05 5.82
N THR A 208 16.53 -15.12 5.10
CA THR A 208 17.15 -13.93 5.70
C THR A 208 16.08 -13.00 6.24
N ILE A 209 14.98 -12.80 5.48
CA ILE A 209 13.86 -11.97 5.93
C ILE A 209 13.19 -12.61 7.15
N ALA A 210 12.97 -13.93 7.13
CA ALA A 210 12.41 -14.64 8.29
C ALA A 210 13.29 -14.50 9.54
N ALA A 211 14.61 -14.61 9.37
CA ALA A 211 15.55 -14.39 10.48
C ALA A 211 15.47 -12.95 11.03
N THR A 212 15.32 -11.95 10.15
CA THR A 212 15.12 -10.55 10.55
C THR A 212 13.81 -10.38 11.32
N LEU A 213 12.69 -10.90 10.80
CA LEU A 213 11.38 -10.82 11.46
C LEU A 213 11.36 -11.55 12.82
N ARG A 214 12.07 -12.68 12.93
CA ARG A 214 12.24 -13.42 14.21
C ARG A 214 12.93 -12.59 15.30
N SER A 215 13.65 -11.55 14.94
CA SER A 215 14.34 -10.65 15.88
C SER A 215 13.42 -9.56 16.46
N ILE A 216 12.14 -9.52 16.09
CA ILE A 216 11.14 -8.66 16.72
C ILE A 216 11.00 -9.07 18.18
N ARG A 217 11.09 -8.08 19.07
CA ARG A 217 10.96 -8.25 20.52
C ARG A 217 9.58 -7.80 20.97
N SER A 218 8.88 -8.66 21.68
CA SER A 218 7.59 -8.35 22.32
C SER A 218 7.33 -9.31 23.48
N LYS A 219 6.59 -8.87 24.47
CA LYS A 219 6.26 -9.67 25.66
C LYS A 219 5.27 -10.80 25.35
N TYR A 220 4.25 -10.49 24.58
CA TYR A 220 3.15 -11.42 24.27
C TYR A 220 3.26 -12.07 22.89
N GLY A 221 4.33 -11.77 22.13
CA GLY A 221 4.58 -12.34 20.82
C GLY A 221 4.16 -11.46 19.64
N VAL A 222 4.28 -12.02 18.44
CA VAL A 222 3.94 -11.38 17.17
C VAL A 222 2.82 -12.17 16.51
N TYR A 223 1.75 -11.50 16.14
CA TYR A 223 0.56 -12.10 15.53
C TYR A 223 0.23 -11.43 14.20
N ALA A 224 -0.36 -12.20 13.29
CA ALA A 224 -0.76 -11.71 11.99
C ALA A 224 -2.14 -12.23 11.58
N CYS A 225 -2.85 -11.51 10.76
CA CYS A 225 -3.90 -12.02 9.88
C CYS A 225 -3.47 -11.91 8.43
N TYR A 226 -4.15 -12.57 7.50
CA TYR A 226 -3.93 -12.40 6.07
C TYR A 226 -4.83 -11.30 5.49
N GLY A 227 -4.27 -10.55 4.53
CA GLY A 227 -4.96 -9.59 3.70
C GLY A 227 -5.32 -10.13 2.32
N ASN A 228 -5.74 -9.25 1.43
CA ASN A 228 -6.19 -9.64 0.10
C ASN A 228 -5.04 -9.95 -0.87
N HIS A 229 -3.80 -9.60 -0.56
CA HIS A 229 -2.62 -9.94 -1.33
C HIS A 229 -1.87 -11.19 -0.83
N ASP A 230 -2.27 -11.77 0.30
CA ASP A 230 -1.70 -13.00 0.84
C ASP A 230 -2.28 -14.26 0.16
N ILE A 231 -2.69 -14.12 -1.08
CA ILE A 231 -3.27 -15.14 -1.97
C ILE A 231 -2.41 -15.23 -3.23
N GLU A 232 -2.10 -16.46 -3.66
CA GLU A 232 -1.36 -16.70 -4.89
C GLU A 232 -2.21 -16.37 -6.12
N GLU A 233 -2.01 -15.20 -6.72
CA GLU A 233 -2.71 -14.77 -7.94
C GLU A 233 -1.76 -13.96 -8.84
N PRO A 234 -1.78 -14.17 -10.18
CA PRO A 234 -1.01 -13.33 -11.10
C PRO A 234 -1.47 -11.88 -11.06
N VAL A 235 -0.54 -10.95 -10.94
CA VAL A 235 -0.81 -9.51 -10.85
C VAL A 235 -0.29 -8.78 -12.09
N LEU A 236 -1.17 -7.99 -12.74
CA LEU A 236 -0.83 -7.08 -13.83
C LEU A 236 -1.18 -5.64 -13.43
N ALA A 237 -0.20 -4.77 -13.33
CA ALA A 237 -0.36 -3.35 -12.99
C ALA A 237 -1.14 -3.12 -11.67
N GLY A 238 -0.92 -3.97 -10.66
CA GLY A 238 -1.63 -3.93 -9.39
C GLY A 238 -3.01 -4.60 -9.39
N PHE A 239 -3.49 -5.10 -10.53
CA PHE A 239 -4.77 -5.80 -10.63
C PHE A 239 -4.56 -7.31 -10.77
N THR A 240 -5.28 -8.09 -9.97
CA THR A 240 -5.22 -9.54 -10.03
C THR A 240 -6.02 -10.10 -11.20
N PHE A 241 -5.49 -11.16 -11.82
CA PHE A 241 -6.17 -11.94 -12.85
C PHE A 241 -6.69 -13.23 -12.22
N ARG A 242 -8.01 -13.39 -12.14
CA ARG A 242 -8.61 -14.63 -11.69
C ARG A 242 -8.29 -15.75 -12.67
N GLN A 243 -7.45 -16.69 -12.25
CA GLN A 243 -7.22 -17.95 -12.98
C GLN A 243 -7.83 -19.16 -12.26
N SER A 244 -8.21 -19.02 -10.99
CA SER A 244 -8.78 -20.11 -10.19
C SER A 244 -10.04 -19.64 -9.46
N GLU A 245 -11.03 -20.55 -9.32
CA GLU A 245 -12.18 -20.35 -8.44
C GLU A 245 -11.77 -20.39 -6.96
N LYS A 246 -10.70 -21.12 -6.64
CA LYS A 246 -10.14 -21.21 -5.28
C LYS A 246 -9.10 -20.12 -5.08
N LYS A 247 -9.34 -19.31 -4.06
CA LYS A 247 -8.42 -18.26 -3.61
C LYS A 247 -7.63 -18.82 -2.43
N GLU A 248 -6.44 -19.32 -2.72
CA GLU A 248 -5.59 -19.98 -1.72
C GLU A 248 -4.24 -19.25 -1.60
N SER A 249 -3.74 -19.14 -0.38
CA SER A 249 -2.36 -18.72 -0.11
C SER A 249 -1.40 -19.86 -0.46
N ASP A 250 -0.17 -19.52 -0.89
CA ASP A 250 0.89 -20.52 -1.04
C ASP A 250 1.26 -21.11 0.33
N PRO A 251 1.38 -22.44 0.48
CA PRO A 251 1.79 -23.08 1.74
C PRO A 251 3.10 -22.54 2.31
N ARG A 252 4.02 -22.12 1.45
CA ARG A 252 5.31 -21.56 1.85
C ARG A 252 5.17 -20.22 2.59
N MET A 253 4.08 -19.47 2.36
CA MET A 253 3.77 -18.26 3.13
C MET A 253 3.50 -18.60 4.61
N ASP A 254 2.75 -19.68 4.89
CA ASP A 254 2.49 -20.14 6.24
C ASP A 254 3.79 -20.64 6.93
N GLU A 255 4.63 -21.39 6.20
CA GLU A 255 5.93 -21.86 6.70
C GLU A 255 6.85 -20.68 7.02
N PHE A 256 6.89 -19.67 6.15
CA PHE A 256 7.66 -18.45 6.36
C PHE A 256 7.25 -17.71 7.63
N LEU A 257 5.95 -17.56 7.90
CA LEU A 257 5.47 -16.93 9.13
C LEU A 257 5.87 -17.72 10.36
N LYS A 258 5.73 -19.05 10.32
CA LYS A 258 6.18 -19.93 11.37
C LYS A 258 7.70 -19.81 11.62
N ASP A 259 8.49 -19.79 10.56
CA ASP A 259 9.94 -19.60 10.64
C ASP A 259 10.33 -18.21 11.13
N SER A 260 9.47 -17.22 10.94
CA SER A 260 9.59 -15.86 11.46
C SER A 260 9.15 -15.70 12.90
N ASN A 261 8.67 -16.78 13.56
CA ASN A 261 8.07 -16.77 14.90
C ASN A 261 6.83 -15.84 14.97
N ILE A 262 6.04 -15.80 13.90
CA ILE A 262 4.80 -15.04 13.78
C ILE A 262 3.63 -16.01 13.83
N THR A 263 2.70 -15.80 14.77
CA THR A 263 1.48 -16.60 14.88
C THR A 263 0.41 -16.05 13.93
N LEU A 264 0.05 -16.84 12.91
CA LEU A 264 -1.01 -16.50 11.98
C LEU A 264 -2.37 -16.90 12.58
N LEU A 265 -3.27 -15.91 12.69
CA LEU A 265 -4.66 -16.11 13.14
C LEU A 265 -5.57 -16.15 11.89
N ARG A 266 -6.34 -17.25 11.77
CA ARG A 266 -7.21 -17.52 10.61
C ARG A 266 -8.66 -17.67 11.03
N ASP A 267 -9.36 -16.55 11.20
CA ASP A 267 -10.75 -16.49 11.72
C ASP A 267 -10.88 -17.16 13.08
N GLU A 268 -9.88 -16.93 13.89
CA GLU A 268 -9.75 -17.48 15.23
C GLU A 268 -9.23 -16.44 16.22
N GLY A 269 -9.60 -16.62 17.45
CA GLY A 269 -9.18 -15.75 18.55
C GLY A 269 -8.58 -16.56 19.69
N MET A 270 -7.79 -15.89 20.49
CA MET A 270 -7.17 -16.48 21.68
C MET A 270 -7.17 -15.51 22.86
N LEU A 271 -7.23 -16.06 24.05
CA LEU A 271 -7.04 -15.31 25.30
C LEU A 271 -5.55 -15.24 25.64
N ILE A 272 -4.97 -14.06 25.58
CA ILE A 272 -3.55 -13.82 25.85
C ILE A 272 -3.35 -13.62 27.37
N ASP A 273 -2.49 -14.44 27.98
CA ASP A 273 -2.11 -14.38 29.40
C ASP A 273 -3.33 -14.31 30.36
N GLY A 274 -4.51 -14.83 29.93
CA GLY A 274 -5.74 -14.70 30.68
C GLY A 274 -6.34 -13.30 30.74
N LYS A 275 -5.77 -12.31 30.09
CA LYS A 275 -6.00 -10.88 30.27
C LYS A 275 -6.87 -10.23 29.23
N PHE A 276 -6.59 -10.47 27.95
CA PHE A 276 -7.31 -9.87 26.82
C PHE A 276 -7.44 -10.85 25.66
N TYR A 277 -8.45 -10.66 24.83
CA TYR A 277 -8.63 -11.44 23.61
C TYR A 277 -7.98 -10.74 22.43
N LEU A 278 -7.27 -11.52 21.61
CA LEU A 278 -6.82 -11.13 20.29
C LEU A 278 -7.48 -12.03 19.26
N TYR A 279 -8.16 -11.45 18.27
CA TYR A 279 -8.86 -12.17 17.21
C TYR A 279 -8.31 -11.74 15.85
N GLY A 280 -7.85 -12.68 14.99
CA GLY A 280 -7.44 -12.40 13.63
C GLY A 280 -8.54 -12.77 12.65
N ARG A 281 -9.06 -11.77 11.93
CA ARG A 281 -10.05 -11.94 10.86
C ARG A 281 -9.36 -12.05 9.51
N PRO A 282 -9.71 -13.03 8.66
CA PRO A 282 -9.24 -13.10 7.28
C PRO A 282 -9.90 -12.01 6.43
N ASP A 283 -9.31 -11.67 5.29
CA ASP A 283 -9.92 -10.73 4.34
C ASP A 283 -11.34 -11.15 3.92
N ALA A 284 -12.25 -10.19 3.86
CA ALA A 284 -13.68 -10.43 3.60
C ALA A 284 -13.96 -11.08 2.24
N HIS A 285 -13.13 -10.83 1.23
CA HIS A 285 -13.30 -11.32 -0.14
C HIS A 285 -12.33 -12.42 -0.54
N ARG A 286 -11.25 -12.57 0.25
CA ARG A 286 -10.15 -13.50 0.01
C ARG A 286 -9.68 -14.13 1.33
N PRO A 287 -10.55 -14.87 2.00
CA PRO A 287 -10.26 -15.38 3.35
C PRO A 287 -9.11 -16.41 3.41
N GLY A 288 -8.68 -16.90 2.24
CA GLY A 288 -7.57 -17.82 2.15
C GLY A 288 -7.96 -19.28 2.27
N ARG A 289 -6.92 -20.14 2.36
CA ARG A 289 -7.08 -21.59 2.31
C ARG A 289 -7.95 -22.12 3.46
N GLY A 290 -8.94 -22.95 3.08
CA GLY A 290 -9.81 -23.64 4.03
C GLY A 290 -10.90 -22.78 4.64
N ILE A 291 -11.01 -21.50 4.25
CA ILE A 291 -12.06 -20.59 4.71
C ILE A 291 -12.83 -20.11 3.48
N GLU A 292 -14.14 -20.41 3.42
CA GLU A 292 -15.00 -19.96 2.34
C GLU A 292 -15.60 -18.58 2.63
N THR A 293 -16.02 -18.36 3.88
CA THR A 293 -16.57 -17.10 4.38
C THR A 293 -16.04 -16.85 5.79
N ARG A 294 -15.68 -15.59 6.08
CA ARG A 294 -15.28 -15.21 7.44
C ARG A 294 -16.49 -15.09 8.37
N LYS A 295 -16.27 -15.27 9.66
CA LYS A 295 -17.27 -15.08 10.69
C LYS A 295 -17.71 -13.62 10.79
N THR A 296 -18.96 -13.43 11.14
CA THR A 296 -19.54 -12.11 11.42
C THR A 296 -18.99 -11.53 12.75
N PRO A 297 -19.09 -10.20 12.97
CA PRO A 297 -18.72 -9.60 14.26
C PRO A 297 -19.39 -10.24 15.48
N ASP A 298 -20.67 -10.60 15.40
CA ASP A 298 -21.36 -11.30 16.48
C ASP A 298 -20.81 -12.71 16.72
N GLU A 299 -20.49 -13.44 15.66
CA GLU A 299 -19.93 -14.80 15.80
C GLU A 299 -18.52 -14.78 16.39
N ILE A 300 -17.67 -13.79 16.08
CA ILE A 300 -16.32 -13.72 16.65
C ILE A 300 -16.31 -13.36 18.13
N THR A 301 -17.34 -12.65 18.62
CA THR A 301 -17.47 -12.27 20.03
C THR A 301 -18.36 -13.22 20.83
N ALA A 302 -19.05 -14.15 20.14
CA ALA A 302 -19.92 -15.12 20.81
C ALA A 302 -19.11 -16.00 21.79
N GLY A 303 -19.53 -16.00 23.06
CA GLY A 303 -18.87 -16.80 24.10
C GLY A 303 -17.58 -16.20 24.66
N LEU A 304 -17.14 -15.02 24.22
CA LEU A 304 -16.06 -14.30 24.88
C LEU A 304 -16.55 -13.60 26.16
N ASP A 305 -15.67 -13.53 27.14
CA ASP A 305 -15.89 -12.74 28.35
C ASP A 305 -15.74 -11.25 27.99
N LYS A 306 -16.87 -10.54 27.89
CA LYS A 306 -16.91 -9.12 27.48
C LYS A 306 -16.41 -8.17 28.56
N ASP A 307 -16.08 -8.64 29.75
CA ASP A 307 -15.41 -7.84 30.77
C ASP A 307 -13.90 -7.71 30.48
N LYS A 308 -13.37 -8.59 29.62
CA LYS A 308 -11.99 -8.50 29.13
C LYS A 308 -11.90 -7.69 27.84
N PRO A 309 -10.80 -6.96 27.61
CA PRO A 309 -10.57 -6.27 26.33
C PRO A 309 -10.57 -7.24 25.15
N ILE A 310 -11.22 -6.84 24.05
CA ILE A 310 -11.29 -7.58 22.78
C ILE A 310 -10.62 -6.74 21.70
N ILE A 311 -9.47 -7.22 21.24
CA ILE A 311 -8.70 -6.62 20.14
C ILE A 311 -8.92 -7.46 18.89
N VAL A 312 -9.37 -6.83 17.81
CA VAL A 312 -9.53 -7.45 16.49
C VAL A 312 -8.42 -6.97 15.59
N LEU A 313 -7.81 -7.90 14.88
CA LEU A 313 -6.86 -7.68 13.82
C LEU A 313 -7.59 -7.98 12.51
N ASP A 314 -7.95 -6.96 11.77
CA ASP A 314 -8.61 -7.04 10.46
C ASP A 314 -7.71 -6.38 9.41
N HIS A 315 -7.71 -6.86 8.17
CA HIS A 315 -6.93 -6.21 7.13
C HIS A 315 -7.63 -4.96 6.61
N GLN A 316 -8.92 -5.06 6.28
CA GLN A 316 -9.70 -3.96 5.73
C GLN A 316 -10.57 -3.28 6.80
N PRO A 317 -10.59 -1.94 6.91
CA PRO A 317 -11.44 -1.22 7.85
C PRO A 317 -12.92 -1.25 7.41
N LYS A 318 -13.57 -2.39 7.61
CA LYS A 318 -14.96 -2.67 7.25
C LYS A 318 -15.76 -3.14 8.45
N GLU A 319 -17.08 -3.05 8.34
CA GLU A 319 -18.00 -3.51 9.40
C GLU A 319 -17.72 -2.84 10.75
N LEU A 320 -17.28 -1.56 10.72
CA LEU A 320 -16.84 -0.84 11.94
C LEU A 320 -17.98 -0.67 12.93
N GLN A 321 -19.21 -0.44 12.46
CA GLN A 321 -20.37 -0.32 13.34
C GLN A 321 -20.75 -1.68 13.94
N GLU A 322 -20.74 -2.72 13.13
CA GLU A 322 -21.07 -4.08 13.53
C GLU A 322 -20.06 -4.63 14.55
N LEU A 323 -18.76 -4.33 14.36
CA LEU A 323 -17.70 -4.66 15.34
C LEU A 323 -17.92 -3.94 16.67
N ALA A 324 -18.24 -2.64 16.62
CA ALA A 324 -18.51 -1.86 17.80
C ALA A 324 -19.76 -2.38 18.57
N ASP A 325 -20.83 -2.69 17.84
CA ASP A 325 -22.08 -3.22 18.40
C ASP A 325 -21.89 -4.63 19.00
N ALA A 326 -21.01 -5.44 18.40
CA ALA A 326 -20.62 -6.75 18.93
C ALA A 326 -19.77 -6.68 20.22
N GLY A 327 -19.26 -5.49 20.59
CA GLY A 327 -18.50 -5.26 21.82
C GLY A 327 -16.99 -5.42 21.65
N VAL A 328 -16.46 -5.22 20.44
CA VAL A 328 -15.02 -5.08 20.18
C VAL A 328 -14.55 -3.75 20.78
N ASP A 329 -13.39 -3.74 21.44
CA ASP A 329 -12.83 -2.53 22.05
C ASP A 329 -11.84 -1.85 21.11
N ILE A 330 -11.06 -2.64 20.37
CA ILE A 330 -10.02 -2.12 19.45
C ILE A 330 -10.05 -2.92 18.15
N ASP A 331 -10.06 -2.23 17.02
CA ASP A 331 -9.95 -2.79 15.68
C ASP A 331 -8.75 -2.18 14.97
N LEU A 332 -7.81 -3.04 14.52
CA LEU A 332 -6.51 -2.66 13.96
C LEU A 332 -6.41 -3.10 12.50
N CYS A 333 -6.23 -2.12 11.58
CA CYS A 333 -6.34 -2.33 10.15
C CYS A 333 -5.18 -1.73 9.34
N GLY A 334 -5.09 -2.16 8.06
CA GLY A 334 -4.23 -1.63 7.02
C GLY A 334 -4.97 -1.36 5.71
N HIS A 335 -4.51 -1.97 4.60
CA HIS A 335 -5.14 -2.07 3.29
C HIS A 335 -5.13 -0.80 2.42
N THR A 336 -5.41 0.34 2.98
CA THR A 336 -5.70 1.56 2.20
C THR A 336 -4.46 2.28 1.69
N HIS A 337 -3.30 2.00 2.31
CA HIS A 337 -2.03 2.73 2.10
C HIS A 337 -2.16 4.26 2.22
N ASP A 338 -3.26 4.78 2.84
CA ASP A 338 -3.66 6.20 2.75
C ASP A 338 -3.72 6.70 1.29
N GLY A 339 -4.04 5.80 0.33
CA GLY A 339 -4.02 6.07 -1.10
C GLY A 339 -2.64 6.15 -1.73
N GLN A 340 -1.56 5.90 -0.99
CA GLN A 340 -0.15 5.80 -1.35
C GLN A 340 0.44 7.02 -2.10
N MET A 341 -0.27 7.56 -3.10
CA MET A 341 0.24 8.63 -3.98
C MET A 341 -0.82 9.71 -4.18
N PHE A 342 -0.44 10.99 -4.00
CA PHE A 342 -1.31 12.11 -4.37
C PHE A 342 -1.71 12.01 -5.86
N PRO A 343 -3.01 12.21 -6.22
CA PRO A 343 -4.15 12.60 -5.38
C PRO A 343 -4.91 11.42 -4.73
N GLY A 344 -4.38 10.19 -4.77
CA GLY A 344 -5.00 9.01 -4.18
C GLY A 344 -5.32 9.18 -2.70
N ASN A 345 -4.46 9.87 -1.94
CA ASN A 345 -4.68 10.19 -0.53
C ASN A 345 -5.89 11.10 -0.27
N LEU A 346 -6.41 11.78 -1.29
CA LEU A 346 -7.65 12.55 -1.18
C LEU A 346 -8.87 11.69 -1.55
N THR A 347 -8.74 10.86 -2.58
CA THR A 347 -9.85 10.07 -3.10
C THR A 347 -10.15 8.84 -2.25
N ILE A 348 -9.15 8.25 -1.59
CA ILE A 348 -9.34 7.08 -0.70
C ILE A 348 -10.30 7.40 0.46
N LYS A 349 -10.29 8.63 0.95
CA LYS A 349 -11.19 9.11 2.02
C LYS A 349 -12.65 9.18 1.61
N LEU A 350 -12.95 9.09 0.31
CA LEU A 350 -14.32 9.00 -0.19
C LEU A 350 -14.83 7.56 -0.26
N MET A 351 -13.92 6.58 -0.14
CA MET A 351 -14.22 5.15 -0.29
C MET A 351 -14.33 4.43 1.05
N TRP A 352 -13.66 4.95 2.10
CA TRP A 352 -13.56 4.32 3.41
C TRP A 352 -13.98 5.28 4.50
N GLU A 353 -14.70 4.79 5.50
CA GLU A 353 -15.11 5.56 6.66
C GLU A 353 -13.91 6.02 7.48
N ASN A 354 -12.95 5.11 7.70
CA ASN A 354 -11.61 5.43 8.18
C ASN A 354 -10.59 4.95 7.15
N ALA A 355 -10.07 5.85 6.35
CA ALA A 355 -9.07 5.50 5.36
C ALA A 355 -7.66 5.38 5.95
N CYS A 356 -7.32 6.15 6.98
CA CYS A 356 -6.05 6.11 7.70
C CYS A 356 -6.15 6.96 8.95
N GLY A 357 -5.48 6.54 10.01
CA GLY A 357 -5.47 7.22 11.30
C GLY A 357 -6.47 6.62 12.28
N TYR A 358 -6.98 7.46 13.15
CA TYR A 358 -7.85 7.07 14.26
C TYR A 358 -9.31 7.46 14.02
N LEU A 359 -10.22 6.53 14.34
CA LEU A 359 -11.66 6.74 14.39
C LEU A 359 -12.24 6.06 15.64
N GLN A 360 -13.14 6.72 16.34
CA GLN A 360 -13.91 6.12 17.43
C GLN A 360 -15.34 5.81 16.97
N LYS A 361 -15.78 4.55 17.20
CA LYS A 361 -17.14 4.07 16.95
C LYS A 361 -17.76 3.61 18.27
N GLY A 362 -18.65 4.40 18.85
CA GLY A 362 -19.17 4.10 20.18
C GLY A 362 -18.03 4.01 21.20
N LYS A 363 -17.80 2.82 21.76
CA LYS A 363 -16.66 2.55 22.64
C LYS A 363 -15.45 1.96 21.92
N MET A 364 -15.61 1.51 20.69
CA MET A 364 -14.53 0.89 19.90
C MET A 364 -13.59 1.94 19.31
N HIS A 365 -12.30 1.66 19.43
CA HIS A 365 -11.21 2.42 18.79
C HIS A 365 -10.76 1.69 17.53
N ASN A 366 -10.91 2.32 16.36
CA ASN A 366 -10.37 1.79 15.11
C ASN A 366 -9.12 2.58 14.70
N ILE A 367 -8.04 1.89 14.39
CA ILE A 367 -6.79 2.48 13.93
C ILE A 367 -6.39 1.81 12.62
N VAL A 368 -6.23 2.64 11.58
CA VAL A 368 -5.83 2.21 10.25
C VAL A 368 -4.46 2.78 9.93
N THR A 369 -3.46 1.91 9.72
CA THR A 369 -2.12 2.33 9.30
C THR A 369 -2.04 2.53 7.79
N SER A 370 -1.16 3.44 7.35
CA SER A 370 -0.81 3.58 5.93
C SER A 370 0.13 2.49 5.42
N GLY A 371 0.52 1.56 6.28
CA GLY A 371 1.34 0.40 5.93
C GLY A 371 2.84 0.70 5.77
N VAL A 372 3.65 -0.37 5.78
CA VAL A 372 5.11 -0.32 5.69
C VAL A 372 5.60 -0.41 4.25
N GLY A 373 4.94 -1.24 3.44
CA GLY A 373 5.34 -1.56 2.08
C GLY A 373 4.71 -0.70 1.00
N LEU A 374 4.67 -1.22 -0.21
CA LEU A 374 4.21 -0.52 -1.41
C LEU A 374 3.39 -1.45 -2.29
N PHE A 375 2.23 -0.99 -2.67
CA PHE A 375 1.36 -1.62 -3.65
C PHE A 375 1.58 -1.02 -5.05
N GLY A 376 1.97 -1.84 -6.03
CA GLY A 376 2.13 -1.40 -7.42
C GLY A 376 3.25 -0.38 -7.64
N PRO A 377 2.96 0.94 -7.81
CA PRO A 377 3.98 1.97 -8.03
C PRO A 377 5.00 2.06 -6.89
N ASN A 378 6.30 2.11 -7.24
CA ASN A 378 7.38 2.04 -6.27
C ASN A 378 7.74 3.42 -5.69
N MET A 379 6.74 4.13 -5.15
CA MET A 379 6.90 5.44 -4.50
C MET A 379 5.71 5.83 -3.61
N ARG A 380 5.95 6.75 -2.68
CA ARG A 380 4.93 7.40 -1.84
C ARG A 380 5.03 8.92 -1.94
N VAL A 381 3.94 9.59 -2.29
CA VAL A 381 3.87 11.06 -2.36
C VAL A 381 2.61 11.55 -1.66
N GLY A 382 2.78 12.38 -0.63
CA GLY A 382 1.67 12.87 0.19
C GLY A 382 1.19 11.88 1.26
N THR A 383 1.84 10.72 1.36
CA THR A 383 1.62 9.69 2.38
C THR A 383 2.98 9.22 2.90
N LYS A 384 3.01 8.37 3.92
CA LYS A 384 4.24 7.85 4.53
C LYS A 384 4.18 6.34 4.71
N ALA A 385 5.32 5.66 4.73
CA ALA A 385 5.40 4.32 5.30
C ALA A 385 5.52 4.45 6.81
N GLU A 386 4.82 3.62 7.59
CA GLU A 386 4.80 3.78 9.04
C GLU A 386 4.58 2.48 9.82
N ILE A 387 4.99 2.54 11.09
CA ILE A 387 4.52 1.67 12.17
C ILE A 387 3.72 2.51 13.16
N CYS A 388 2.72 1.93 13.82
CA CYS A 388 1.87 2.63 14.77
C CYS A 388 1.98 2.00 16.16
N PRO A 389 2.82 2.54 17.06
CA PRO A 389 2.75 2.19 18.47
C PRO A 389 1.47 2.78 19.10
N ILE A 390 0.73 1.95 19.80
CA ILE A 390 -0.56 2.27 20.41
C ILE A 390 -0.44 1.98 21.90
N THR A 391 -0.54 3.02 22.75
CA THR A 391 -0.64 2.85 24.19
C THR A 391 -2.11 2.71 24.57
N ILE A 392 -2.49 1.56 25.08
CA ILE A 392 -3.84 1.24 25.54
C ILE A 392 -3.85 1.37 27.06
N TYR A 393 -4.63 2.32 27.58
CA TYR A 393 -4.88 2.48 29.00
C TYR A 393 -6.16 1.73 29.38
N PHE A 394 -6.13 1.00 30.49
CA PHE A 394 -7.28 0.28 31.02
C PHE A 394 -7.85 1.02 32.25
N ALA A 395 -9.17 1.30 32.25
CA ALA A 395 -9.83 2.15 33.26
C ALA A 395 -11.09 1.49 33.86
#